data_369d3116c09a8b74c1ef98737a492af1
#
_entry.id   369d3116c09a8b74c1ef98737a492af1
#
_cell.length_a   1.000
_cell.length_b   1.000
_cell.length_c   1.000
_cell.angle_alpha   90.00
_cell.angle_beta   90.00
_cell.angle_gamma   90.00
#
_symmetry.space_group_name_H-M   'P 1'
#
loop_
_entity.id
_entity.type
_entity.pdbx_description
1 polymer ?
#
loop_
_entity_poly.entity_id
_entity_poly.type
_entity_poly.pdbx_seq_one_letter_code
_entity_poly.pdbx_strand_id
1 'polypeptide(L)'
;PKYNPNPEDLEMLHAIVKSVKENNADIGFGFDGDGDRVGVIDNEGNEIFSDKIGLLIARNLSNSHKSSKFIVDVKSTGLYSTDEILNKNQCETLYWKTGHSHIKRKVHNEKALAGFEKSGHFFFNQPLGYGYDDGINSAIQVCHLLNNQDKKMSEIIKELPTTYQSPTMAPFCKDEELSLIHISEPTRHEC
;
A
#
# COMPACT_ATOMS: atom_id res chain seq x y z
N PRO A 1 -18.12 9.49 13.83
CA PRO A 1 -18.48 9.17 12.45
C PRO A 1 -19.75 8.32 12.42
N LYS A 2 -20.55 8.43 11.37
CA LYS A 2 -21.79 7.66 11.20
C LYS A 2 -21.56 6.24 10.66
N TYR A 3 -20.32 5.89 10.37
CA TYR A 3 -19.88 4.64 9.74
C TYR A 3 -18.50 4.23 10.29
N ASN A 4 -18.14 2.99 10.12
CA ASN A 4 -16.79 2.51 10.41
C ASN A 4 -15.82 3.08 9.37
N PRO A 5 -14.84 3.88 9.75
CA PRO A 5 -13.89 4.43 8.80
C PRO A 5 -13.07 3.29 8.18
N ASN A 6 -13.03 3.25 6.85
CA ASN A 6 -12.28 2.28 6.08
C ASN A 6 -11.60 2.99 4.89
N PRO A 7 -10.27 2.99 4.79
CA PRO A 7 -9.55 3.65 3.69
C PRO A 7 -9.88 3.13 2.28
N GLU A 8 -10.49 1.95 2.18
CA GLU A 8 -10.99 1.41 0.91
C GLU A 8 -12.44 1.88 0.59
N ASP A 9 -13.08 2.66 1.48
CA ASP A 9 -14.45 3.10 1.33
C ASP A 9 -14.51 4.53 0.76
N LEU A 10 -15.16 4.69 -0.40
CA LEU A 10 -15.34 5.97 -1.07
C LEU A 10 -16.07 7.01 -0.21
N GLU A 11 -17.01 6.62 0.66
CA GLU A 11 -17.72 7.57 1.53
C GLU A 11 -16.78 8.26 2.52
N MET A 12 -15.84 7.51 3.09
CA MET A 12 -14.81 8.07 3.96
C MET A 12 -13.94 9.07 3.19
N LEU A 13 -13.53 8.71 1.99
CA LEU A 13 -12.65 9.51 1.15
C LEU A 13 -13.33 10.81 0.66
N HIS A 14 -14.64 10.82 0.42
CA HIS A 14 -15.38 12.02 0.01
C HIS A 14 -15.25 13.19 1.02
N ALA A 15 -15.25 12.89 2.32
CA ALA A 15 -15.08 13.93 3.34
C ALA A 15 -13.67 14.55 3.28
N ILE A 16 -12.66 13.72 3.01
CA ILE A 16 -11.27 14.16 2.87
C ILE A 16 -11.09 14.98 1.60
N VAL A 17 -11.66 14.53 0.46
CA VAL A 17 -11.65 15.26 -0.81
C VAL A 17 -12.21 16.67 -0.65
N LYS A 18 -13.34 16.79 0.04
CA LYS A 18 -13.94 18.10 0.33
C LYS A 18 -12.96 18.98 1.11
N SER A 19 -12.38 18.44 2.18
CA SER A 19 -11.44 19.19 3.02
C SER A 19 -10.17 19.60 2.26
N VAL A 20 -9.60 18.73 1.42
CA VAL A 20 -8.45 19.05 0.57
C VAL A 20 -8.75 20.22 -0.35
N LYS A 21 -9.91 20.19 -1.05
CA LYS A 21 -10.31 21.25 -1.98
C LYS A 21 -10.61 22.59 -1.30
N GLU A 22 -11.33 22.56 -0.18
CA GLU A 22 -11.70 23.78 0.56
C GLU A 22 -10.46 24.49 1.17
N ASN A 23 -9.43 23.74 1.54
CA ASN A 23 -8.21 24.27 2.16
C ASN A 23 -7.02 24.39 1.19
N ASN A 24 -7.19 24.05 -0.10
CA ASN A 24 -6.08 23.95 -1.07
C ASN A 24 -4.89 23.16 -0.51
N ALA A 25 -5.19 22.04 0.15
CA ALA A 25 -4.16 21.22 0.78
C ALA A 25 -3.37 20.41 -0.28
N ASP A 26 -2.08 20.19 -0.03
CA ASP A 26 -1.20 19.43 -0.92
C ASP A 26 -1.53 17.93 -0.91
N ILE A 27 -2.13 17.45 0.19
CA ILE A 27 -2.47 16.05 0.40
C ILE A 27 -3.54 15.92 1.49
N GLY A 28 -4.32 14.85 1.43
CA GLY A 28 -5.28 14.46 2.47
C GLY A 28 -5.05 13.03 2.93
N PHE A 29 -5.23 12.80 4.24
CA PHE A 29 -5.13 11.48 4.85
C PHE A 29 -6.42 11.09 5.55
N GLY A 30 -6.79 9.82 5.44
CA GLY A 30 -7.84 9.20 6.22
C GLY A 30 -7.35 7.94 6.88
N PHE A 31 -7.73 7.74 8.13
CA PHE A 31 -7.34 6.59 8.92
C PHE A 31 -8.57 5.76 9.27
N ASP A 32 -8.39 4.47 9.46
CA ASP A 32 -9.44 3.61 9.98
C ASP A 32 -9.62 3.75 11.51
N GLY A 33 -10.44 2.89 12.11
CA GLY A 33 -10.89 3.06 13.49
C GLY A 33 -9.80 2.90 14.54
N ASP A 34 -8.80 2.09 14.29
CA ASP A 34 -7.65 1.83 15.18
C ASP A 34 -6.34 2.48 14.66
N GLY A 35 -6.40 3.11 13.47
CA GLY A 35 -5.32 3.95 12.97
C GLY A 35 -4.14 3.18 12.38
N ASP A 36 -4.30 1.90 12.06
CA ASP A 36 -3.26 1.07 11.49
C ASP A 36 -3.21 1.12 9.94
N ARG A 37 -4.27 1.66 9.30
CA ARG A 37 -4.37 1.89 7.85
C ARG A 37 -4.46 3.36 7.50
N VAL A 38 -3.98 3.70 6.31
CA VAL A 38 -4.07 5.05 5.75
C VAL A 38 -4.59 5.03 4.32
N GLY A 39 -5.59 5.87 4.03
CA GLY A 39 -6.01 6.27 2.68
C GLY A 39 -5.45 7.65 2.34
N VAL A 40 -5.12 7.87 1.08
CA VAL A 40 -4.44 9.08 0.61
C VAL A 40 -5.22 9.72 -0.53
N ILE A 41 -5.42 11.03 -0.43
CA ILE A 41 -6.04 11.88 -1.46
C ILE A 41 -4.99 12.89 -1.94
N ASP A 42 -4.84 13.04 -3.25
CA ASP A 42 -3.94 14.03 -3.83
C ASP A 42 -4.48 15.47 -3.74
N ASN A 43 -3.67 16.43 -4.14
CA ASN A 43 -4.01 17.86 -4.17
C ASN A 43 -5.15 18.22 -5.14
N GLU A 44 -5.50 17.37 -6.09
CA GLU A 44 -6.63 17.53 -7.01
C GLU A 44 -7.92 16.88 -6.48
N GLY A 45 -7.83 16.15 -5.37
CA GLY A 45 -8.94 15.44 -4.74
C GLY A 45 -9.17 14.04 -5.31
N ASN A 46 -8.18 13.43 -5.95
CA ASN A 46 -8.25 12.07 -6.43
C ASN A 46 -7.70 11.10 -5.38
N GLU A 47 -8.37 9.96 -5.24
CA GLU A 47 -7.87 8.85 -4.44
C GLU A 47 -6.61 8.25 -5.06
N ILE A 48 -5.63 7.95 -4.23
CA ILE A 48 -4.44 7.22 -4.62
C ILE A 48 -4.49 5.83 -3.99
N PHE A 49 -4.51 4.80 -4.81
CA PHE A 49 -4.49 3.43 -4.32
C PHE A 49 -3.26 3.15 -3.46
N SER A 50 -3.47 2.46 -2.34
CA SER A 50 -2.44 2.23 -1.32
C SER A 50 -1.21 1.52 -1.86
N ASP A 51 -1.38 0.61 -2.82
CA ASP A 51 -0.25 -0.08 -3.46
C ASP A 51 0.66 0.87 -4.27
N LYS A 52 0.10 1.94 -4.86
CA LYS A 52 0.89 2.99 -5.53
C LYS A 52 1.59 3.89 -4.52
N ILE A 53 0.92 4.23 -3.43
CA ILE A 53 1.54 4.97 -2.32
C ILE A 53 2.71 4.17 -1.75
N GLY A 54 2.53 2.88 -1.48
CA GLY A 54 3.60 2.01 -1.00
C GLY A 54 4.79 1.95 -1.96
N LEU A 55 4.53 1.89 -3.28
CA LEU A 55 5.59 1.95 -4.30
C LEU A 55 6.37 3.27 -4.25
N LEU A 56 5.68 4.41 -4.13
CA LEU A 56 6.34 5.72 -4.06
C LEU A 56 7.15 5.87 -2.78
N ILE A 57 6.65 5.38 -1.64
CA ILE A 57 7.40 5.32 -0.39
C ILE A 57 8.64 4.44 -0.56
N ALA A 58 8.50 3.25 -1.16
CA ALA A 58 9.64 2.36 -1.41
C ALA A 58 10.71 3.03 -2.27
N ARG A 59 10.32 3.75 -3.34
CA ARG A 59 11.24 4.55 -4.17
C ARG A 59 11.98 5.59 -3.34
N ASN A 60 11.26 6.37 -2.54
CA ASN A 60 11.84 7.41 -1.69
C ASN A 60 12.83 6.81 -0.67
N LEU A 61 12.44 5.75 0.01
CA LEU A 61 13.29 5.04 0.98
C LEU A 61 14.53 4.42 0.33
N SER A 62 14.40 3.89 -0.89
CA SER A 62 15.51 3.27 -1.61
C SER A 62 16.65 4.22 -1.94
N ASN A 63 16.38 5.53 -2.01
CA ASN A 63 17.41 6.54 -2.27
C ASN A 63 18.43 6.66 -1.13
N SER A 64 17.97 6.53 0.12
CA SER A 64 18.81 6.56 1.32
C SER A 64 19.17 5.17 1.86
N HIS A 65 18.39 4.14 1.52
CA HIS A 65 18.54 2.77 1.98
C HIS A 65 18.66 1.83 0.78
N LYS A 66 19.81 1.86 0.09
CA LYS A 66 20.07 0.99 -1.06
C LYS A 66 20.17 -0.48 -0.64
N SER A 67 19.92 -1.37 -1.60
CA SER A 67 19.92 -2.82 -1.40
C SER A 67 18.95 -3.32 -0.32
N SER A 68 17.91 -2.52 -0.04
CA SER A 68 16.86 -2.88 0.91
C SER A 68 15.88 -3.90 0.32
N LYS A 69 15.25 -4.65 1.21
CA LYS A 69 14.12 -5.53 0.85
C LYS A 69 12.80 -4.86 1.18
N PHE A 70 11.80 -5.09 0.33
CA PHE A 70 10.42 -4.71 0.53
C PHE A 70 9.52 -5.94 0.38
N ILE A 71 8.57 -6.08 1.29
CA ILE A 71 7.54 -7.13 1.22
C ILE A 71 6.25 -6.50 0.71
N VAL A 72 5.62 -7.10 -0.28
CA VAL A 72 4.40 -6.57 -0.90
C VAL A 72 3.37 -7.69 -0.99
N ASP A 73 2.11 -7.40 -0.73
CA ASP A 73 1.08 -8.40 -0.88
C ASP A 73 0.79 -8.72 -2.35
N VAL A 74 0.34 -9.95 -2.64
CA VAL A 74 0.08 -10.41 -4.01
C VAL A 74 -1.07 -9.70 -4.72
N LYS A 75 -1.88 -8.91 -4.01
CA LYS A 75 -2.95 -8.09 -4.59
C LYS A 75 -2.43 -6.74 -5.09
N SER A 76 -1.25 -6.33 -4.68
CA SER A 76 -0.64 -5.06 -5.05
C SER A 76 -0.15 -5.06 -6.49
N THR A 77 0.06 -3.87 -7.02
CA THR A 77 0.52 -3.66 -8.39
C THR A 77 1.83 -4.40 -8.69
N GLY A 78 1.95 -4.97 -9.92
CA GLY A 78 3.19 -5.57 -10.41
C GLY A 78 4.33 -4.58 -10.65
N LEU A 79 4.09 -3.27 -10.55
CA LEU A 79 5.10 -2.24 -10.78
C LEU A 79 6.32 -2.36 -9.87
N TYR A 80 6.16 -2.89 -8.65
CA TYR A 80 7.30 -3.06 -7.74
C TYR A 80 8.43 -3.91 -8.33
N SER A 81 8.11 -4.93 -9.12
CA SER A 81 9.11 -5.82 -9.73
C SER A 81 9.80 -5.23 -10.95
N THR A 82 9.17 -4.25 -11.61
CA THR A 82 9.68 -3.63 -12.85
C THR A 82 10.17 -2.21 -12.63
N ASP A 83 10.13 -1.72 -11.40
CA ASP A 83 10.45 -0.34 -11.07
C ASP A 83 11.92 -0.01 -11.28
N GLU A 84 12.20 0.97 -12.15
CA GLU A 84 13.55 1.35 -12.53
C GLU A 84 14.35 1.94 -11.35
N ILE A 85 13.69 2.67 -10.44
CA ILE A 85 14.36 3.31 -9.29
C ILE A 85 14.75 2.24 -8.27
N LEU A 86 13.84 1.31 -7.96
CA LEU A 86 14.12 0.20 -7.06
C LEU A 86 15.24 -0.69 -7.62
N ASN A 87 15.18 -1.01 -8.91
CA ASN A 87 16.20 -1.80 -9.59
C ASN A 87 17.57 -1.10 -9.60
N LYS A 88 17.62 0.20 -9.93
CA LYS A 88 18.83 1.02 -9.89
C LYS A 88 19.45 1.06 -8.50
N ASN A 89 18.63 1.12 -7.46
CA ASN A 89 19.05 1.13 -6.08
C ASN A 89 19.29 -0.27 -5.51
N GLN A 90 19.25 -1.32 -6.37
CA GLN A 90 19.49 -2.72 -6.03
C GLN A 90 18.55 -3.27 -4.95
N CYS A 91 17.33 -2.76 -4.88
CA CYS A 91 16.33 -3.22 -3.93
C CYS A 91 15.67 -4.52 -4.40
N GLU A 92 15.34 -5.37 -3.46
CA GLU A 92 14.61 -6.62 -3.69
C GLU A 92 13.15 -6.46 -3.25
N THR A 93 12.21 -6.82 -4.12
CA THR A 93 10.78 -6.87 -3.77
C THR A 93 10.31 -8.31 -3.74
N LEU A 94 9.74 -8.73 -2.60
CA LEU A 94 9.17 -10.05 -2.40
C LEU A 94 7.65 -9.96 -2.28
N TYR A 95 6.94 -10.55 -3.23
CA TYR A 95 5.49 -10.71 -3.13
C TYR A 95 5.13 -11.82 -2.16
N TRP A 96 4.17 -11.55 -1.28
CA TRP A 96 3.75 -12.48 -0.26
C TRP A 96 2.23 -12.54 -0.13
N LYS A 97 1.72 -13.56 0.54
CA LYS A 97 0.29 -13.71 0.77
C LYS A 97 -0.28 -12.54 1.57
N THR A 98 -1.46 -12.08 1.18
CA THR A 98 -2.20 -11.00 1.84
C THR A 98 -2.53 -11.33 3.30
N GLY A 99 -2.59 -10.31 4.12
CA GLY A 99 -2.99 -10.35 5.52
C GLY A 99 -1.91 -9.76 6.42
N HIS A 100 -2.32 -8.74 7.21
CA HIS A 100 -1.40 -7.94 8.02
C HIS A 100 -0.44 -8.78 8.87
N SER A 101 -0.92 -9.84 9.53
CA SER A 101 -0.08 -10.73 10.32
C SER A 101 0.91 -11.56 9.50
N HIS A 102 0.58 -11.85 8.24
CA HIS A 102 1.50 -12.55 7.33
C HIS A 102 2.59 -11.62 6.81
N ILE A 103 2.21 -10.41 6.40
CA ILE A 103 3.18 -9.42 5.92
C ILE A 103 4.10 -9.00 7.07
N LYS A 104 3.56 -8.65 8.23
CA LYS A 104 4.34 -8.30 9.44
C LYS A 104 5.41 -9.34 9.76
N ARG A 105 5.01 -10.60 9.81
CA ARG A 105 5.94 -11.72 10.07
C ARG A 105 6.99 -11.85 8.97
N LYS A 106 6.62 -11.69 7.71
CA LYS A 106 7.55 -11.77 6.58
C LYS A 106 8.54 -10.62 6.59
N VAL A 107 8.08 -9.38 6.84
CA VAL A 107 8.93 -8.19 7.00
C VAL A 107 10.00 -8.42 8.08
N HIS A 108 9.59 -8.96 9.23
CA HIS A 108 10.52 -9.28 10.32
C HIS A 108 11.52 -10.37 9.94
N ASN A 109 11.05 -11.50 9.40
CA ASN A 109 11.90 -12.66 9.07
C ASN A 109 12.93 -12.35 7.98
N GLU A 110 12.54 -11.58 6.96
CA GLU A 110 13.45 -11.17 5.87
C GLU A 110 14.32 -9.96 6.26
N LYS A 111 14.13 -9.39 7.44
CA LYS A 111 14.73 -8.10 7.83
C LYS A 111 14.49 -7.03 6.76
N ALA A 112 13.31 -7.06 6.15
CA ALA A 112 12.92 -6.09 5.15
C ALA A 112 12.77 -4.71 5.78
N LEU A 113 13.09 -3.65 5.02
CA LEU A 113 12.99 -2.27 5.50
C LEU A 113 11.53 -1.87 5.72
N ALA A 114 10.66 -2.29 4.79
CA ALA A 114 9.23 -2.04 4.90
C ALA A 114 8.40 -3.14 4.22
N GLY A 115 7.09 -3.17 4.56
CA GLY A 115 6.07 -3.98 3.91
C GLY A 115 4.86 -3.13 3.55
N PHE A 116 4.16 -3.51 2.47
CA PHE A 116 3.03 -2.77 1.94
C PHE A 116 1.89 -3.70 1.53
N GLU A 117 0.68 -3.40 1.98
CA GLU A 117 -0.54 -4.07 1.56
C GLU A 117 -1.45 -3.14 0.77
N LYS A 118 -2.15 -3.67 -0.20
CA LYS A 118 -3.16 -2.94 -0.98
C LYS A 118 -4.28 -2.37 -0.09
N SER A 119 -4.56 -2.98 1.04
CA SER A 119 -5.54 -2.51 2.03
C SER A 119 -5.13 -1.26 2.81
N GLY A 120 -3.88 -0.80 2.68
CA GLY A 120 -3.37 0.39 3.37
C GLY A 120 -2.59 0.13 4.65
N HIS A 121 -2.38 -1.15 5.04
CA HIS A 121 -1.45 -1.48 6.11
C HIS A 121 -0.01 -1.37 5.60
N PHE A 122 0.77 -0.51 6.23
CA PHE A 122 2.19 -0.36 5.91
C PHE A 122 3.02 -0.58 7.16
N PHE A 123 4.10 -1.32 7.00
CA PHE A 123 4.98 -1.80 8.05
C PHE A 123 6.37 -1.24 7.84
N PHE A 124 6.95 -0.64 8.85
CA PHE A 124 8.31 -0.09 8.78
C PHE A 124 9.18 -0.69 9.90
N ASN A 125 10.28 -1.34 9.52
CA ASN A 125 11.28 -1.81 10.46
C ASN A 125 12.26 -0.69 10.85
N GLN A 126 13.11 -0.98 11.83
CA GLN A 126 14.20 -0.08 12.21
C GLN A 126 15.07 0.28 10.98
N PRO A 127 15.46 1.53 10.82
CA PRO A 127 15.33 2.65 11.78
C PRO A 127 14.02 3.45 11.63
N LEU A 128 13.11 3.08 10.72
CA LEU A 128 11.93 3.85 10.34
C LEU A 128 10.72 3.61 11.27
N GLY A 129 10.68 2.46 11.92
CA GLY A 129 9.58 2.04 12.79
C GLY A 129 9.92 0.78 13.57
N TYR A 130 8.91 0.15 14.14
CA TYR A 130 9.05 -1.00 15.03
C TYR A 130 8.57 -2.32 14.42
N GLY A 131 8.23 -2.32 13.12
CA GLY A 131 7.84 -3.53 12.38
C GLY A 131 6.37 -3.89 12.47
N TYR A 132 5.50 -3.05 13.06
CA TYR A 132 4.06 -3.19 13.01
C TYR A 132 3.43 -2.19 12.03
N ASP A 133 2.18 -2.42 11.68
CA ASP A 133 1.35 -1.55 10.87
C ASP A 133 1.05 -0.25 11.63
N ASP A 134 1.24 0.88 10.96
CA ASP A 134 1.11 2.19 11.58
C ASP A 134 0.70 3.22 10.52
N GLY A 135 -0.59 3.58 10.52
CA GLY A 135 -1.15 4.53 9.57
C GLY A 135 -0.57 5.93 9.74
N ILE A 136 -0.27 6.35 10.96
CA ILE A 136 0.31 7.68 11.24
C ILE A 136 1.74 7.75 10.71
N ASN A 137 2.57 6.74 11.00
CA ASN A 137 3.91 6.68 10.43
C ASN A 137 3.86 6.62 8.90
N SER A 138 2.90 5.90 8.33
CA SER A 138 2.67 5.84 6.89
C SER A 138 2.40 7.23 6.30
N ALA A 139 1.54 8.03 6.93
CA ALA A 139 1.28 9.41 6.53
C ALA A 139 2.55 10.29 6.63
N ILE A 140 3.35 10.12 7.68
CA ILE A 140 4.64 10.82 7.83
C ILE A 140 5.59 10.45 6.68
N GLN A 141 5.67 9.18 6.29
CA GLN A 141 6.51 8.75 5.16
C GLN A 141 6.04 9.36 3.83
N VAL A 142 4.73 9.53 3.63
CA VAL A 142 4.20 10.25 2.46
C VAL A 142 4.55 11.74 2.52
N CYS A 143 4.49 12.39 3.68
CA CYS A 143 4.94 13.77 3.84
C CYS A 143 6.44 13.92 3.54
N HIS A 144 7.28 12.99 4.00
CA HIS A 144 8.70 12.96 3.65
C HIS A 144 8.93 12.77 2.15
N LEU A 145 8.16 11.91 1.50
CA LEU A 145 8.20 11.74 0.06
C LEU A 145 7.94 13.07 -0.66
N LEU A 146 6.87 13.79 -0.29
CA LEU A 146 6.52 15.08 -0.90
C LEU A 146 7.56 16.16 -0.63
N ASN A 147 8.08 16.23 0.60
CA ASN A 147 9.11 17.21 0.96
C ASN A 147 10.43 17.02 0.16
N ASN A 148 10.68 15.83 -0.36
CA ASN A 148 11.85 15.52 -1.18
C ASN A 148 11.61 15.72 -2.69
N GLN A 149 10.46 16.28 -3.08
CA GLN A 149 10.06 16.49 -4.47
C GLN A 149 9.63 17.93 -4.69
N ASP A 150 9.94 18.48 -5.87
CA ASP A 150 9.45 19.79 -6.31
C ASP A 150 8.10 19.69 -7.04
N LYS A 151 7.45 18.52 -6.99
CA LYS A 151 6.22 18.20 -7.70
C LYS A 151 5.08 17.97 -6.74
N LYS A 152 3.86 18.27 -7.18
CA LYS A 152 2.64 17.92 -6.46
C LYS A 152 2.36 16.41 -6.53
N MET A 153 1.62 15.87 -5.58
CA MET A 153 1.30 14.45 -5.54
C MET A 153 0.58 13.98 -6.81
N SER A 154 -0.35 14.78 -7.35
CA SER A 154 -1.05 14.45 -8.59
C SER A 154 -0.11 14.34 -9.81
N GLU A 155 0.97 15.10 -9.85
CA GLU A 155 1.98 15.04 -10.91
C GLU A 155 2.84 13.78 -10.77
N ILE A 156 3.28 13.47 -9.54
CA ILE A 156 4.07 12.27 -9.22
C ILE A 156 3.29 10.99 -9.62
N ILE A 157 2.00 10.93 -9.31
CA ILE A 157 1.16 9.78 -9.67
C ILE A 157 0.98 9.63 -11.18
N LYS A 158 0.85 10.74 -11.91
CA LYS A 158 0.73 10.72 -13.38
C LYS A 158 1.99 10.21 -14.10
N GLU A 159 3.14 10.23 -13.44
CA GLU A 159 4.40 9.67 -13.96
C GLU A 159 4.50 8.15 -13.80
N LEU A 160 3.67 7.54 -12.96
CA LEU A 160 3.63 6.09 -12.84
C LEU A 160 3.02 5.45 -14.10
N PRO A 161 3.53 4.30 -14.53
CA PRO A 161 2.90 3.54 -15.60
C PRO A 161 1.42 3.25 -15.31
N THR A 162 0.59 3.35 -16.34
CA THR A 162 -0.83 3.01 -16.22
C THR A 162 -0.99 1.54 -15.88
N THR A 163 -1.75 1.26 -14.83
CA THR A 163 -2.11 -0.10 -14.42
C THR A 163 -3.61 -0.26 -14.40
N TYR A 164 -4.07 -1.45 -14.76
CA TYR A 164 -5.47 -1.83 -14.69
C TYR A 164 -5.67 -2.76 -13.51
N GLN A 165 -6.68 -2.50 -12.70
CA GLN A 165 -7.02 -3.32 -11.54
C GLN A 165 -8.48 -3.76 -11.64
N SER A 166 -8.74 -5.02 -11.31
CA SER A 166 -10.09 -5.47 -11.03
C SER A 166 -10.48 -5.09 -9.58
N PRO A 167 -11.76 -4.83 -9.32
CA PRO A 167 -12.22 -4.71 -7.93
C PRO A 167 -11.97 -6.02 -7.18
N THR A 168 -11.82 -5.94 -5.87
CA THR A 168 -11.81 -7.13 -5.03
C THR A 168 -13.17 -7.81 -5.14
N MET A 169 -13.19 -9.06 -5.60
CA MET A 169 -14.40 -9.86 -5.71
C MET A 169 -14.47 -10.82 -4.53
N ALA A 170 -15.57 -10.80 -3.81
CA ALA A 170 -15.89 -11.74 -2.75
C ALA A 170 -17.18 -12.51 -3.13
N PRO A 171 -17.10 -13.53 -3.99
CA PRO A 171 -18.26 -14.33 -4.35
C PRO A 171 -18.81 -15.01 -3.09
N PHE A 172 -20.14 -15.04 -2.99
CA PHE A 172 -20.79 -15.73 -1.88
C PHE A 172 -20.45 -17.24 -1.94
N CYS A 173 -19.99 -17.77 -0.82
CA CYS A 173 -19.79 -19.20 -0.59
C CYS A 173 -20.37 -19.55 0.76
N LYS A 174 -21.12 -20.66 0.84
CA LYS A 174 -21.62 -21.15 2.12
C LYS A 174 -20.47 -21.69 2.96
N ASP A 175 -20.52 -21.50 4.28
CA ASP A 175 -19.47 -21.94 5.19
C ASP A 175 -19.18 -23.45 5.08
N GLU A 176 -20.22 -24.26 4.80
CA GLU A 176 -20.13 -25.70 4.60
C GLU A 176 -19.34 -26.08 3.33
N GLU A 177 -19.26 -25.16 2.35
CA GLU A 177 -18.60 -25.37 1.06
C GLU A 177 -17.17 -24.79 1.04
N LEU A 178 -16.81 -23.95 2.02
CA LEU A 178 -15.49 -23.30 2.07
C LEU A 178 -14.33 -24.30 2.09
N SER A 179 -14.52 -25.44 2.74
CA SER A 179 -13.51 -26.51 2.78
C SER A 179 -13.31 -27.20 1.42
N LEU A 180 -14.31 -27.16 0.54
CA LEU A 180 -14.27 -27.80 -0.78
C LEU A 180 -13.47 -26.97 -1.79
N ILE A 181 -13.38 -25.64 -1.62
CA ILE A 181 -12.61 -24.74 -2.47
C ILE A 181 -11.13 -25.13 -2.47
N HIS A 182 -10.60 -25.58 -1.34
CA HIS A 182 -9.21 -26.02 -1.24
C HIS A 182 -8.96 -27.42 -1.81
N ILE A 183 -10.00 -28.23 -2.01
CA ILE A 183 -9.89 -29.59 -2.55
C ILE A 183 -9.93 -29.59 -4.08
N SER A 184 -10.54 -28.56 -4.68
CA SER A 184 -10.73 -28.46 -6.13
C SER A 184 -9.64 -27.66 -6.85
N GLU A 185 -8.56 -27.28 -6.18
CA GLU A 185 -7.40 -26.75 -6.90
C GLU A 185 -6.87 -27.85 -7.85
N PRO A 186 -6.81 -27.57 -9.17
CA PRO A 186 -6.21 -28.53 -10.06
C PRO A 186 -4.78 -28.78 -9.63
N THR A 187 -4.48 -30.00 -9.24
CA THR A 187 -3.09 -30.44 -9.05
C THR A 187 -2.32 -30.01 -10.31
N ARG A 188 -1.34 -29.12 -10.16
CA ARG A 188 -0.39 -28.84 -11.22
C ARG A 188 0.18 -30.16 -11.63
N HIS A 189 -0.24 -30.67 -12.78
CA HIS A 189 0.51 -31.72 -13.45
C HIS A 189 1.85 -31.10 -13.81
N GLU A 190 2.89 -31.52 -13.13
CA GLU A 190 4.26 -31.28 -13.58
C GLU A 190 4.39 -31.91 -14.97
N CYS A 191 4.54 -31.06 -15.96
CA CYS A 191 4.98 -31.48 -17.29
C CYS A 191 6.50 -31.52 -17.30
#